data_fb515f72ebff6b881d072b672b235a7f
#
_entry.id   fb515f72ebff6b881d072b672b235a7f
#
_cell.length_a   1.000
_cell.length_b   1.000
_cell.length_c   1.000
_cell.angle_alpha   90.00
_cell.angle_beta   90.00
_cell.angle_gamma   90.00
#
_symmetry.space_group_name_H-M   'P 1'
#
loop_
_entity.id
_entity.type
_entity.pdbx_description
1 polymer ?
#
loop_
_entity_poly.entity_id
_entity_poly.type
_entity_poly.pdbx_seq_one_letter_code
_entity_poly.pdbx_strand_id
1 'polypeptide(L)'
;MAFRYNTPDPELSIKLENPRHLSSGHLPRYIPGETIIGVVRRTTPGAVPEARVVVTLHGKCTSKIKIKRGNSESRYESSFNCLSAPMEPEILFSNAPLHIPQGEGMSWPFAVTIPSVVEDVRRADQRKHYTLPGGSTFPPPGSFAMYSESIWTTGEQVRASVEYYVQARIELSHVHRGITKKAIHTAKAPFQLRNVNIGPPITDFRLKRHQMTHMIAAYKLVPGMGDLTFGQKTRQTFMTTSVPRLTFKLNVILPHTLQIENESPIPIYLSAEPVTGSTTEIIHDVPQTIVIKSFMLRLKQQTLVQAEKHSSVTSEAVNLIPNTAIGALGREVSLTVMPRTSGQSEEPARVNLGEMLDFRMRKHGLQPTFKTYNVGRTYNLAWEVEGRVVGEKFKLGYTHQAKVLPGPSPYNEPDFERPAPRPEALPEYLELSEAPPAYSA
;
A
#
# COMPACT_ATOMS: atom_id res chain seq x y z
N MET A 1 10.58 0.62 12.54
CA MET A 1 12.00 0.82 12.13
C MET A 1 12.30 2.30 12.17
N ALA A 2 13.25 2.73 12.96
CA ALA A 2 13.68 4.14 12.99
C ALA A 2 14.58 4.39 11.78
N PHE A 3 14.24 5.36 10.96
CA PHE A 3 15.13 5.87 9.93
C PHE A 3 16.36 6.48 10.61
N ARG A 4 17.56 5.95 10.34
CA ARG A 4 18.80 6.60 10.77
C ARG A 4 19.04 7.78 9.85
N TYR A 5 18.73 8.97 10.33
CA TYR A 5 19.11 10.23 9.67
C TYR A 5 20.57 10.53 9.96
N ASN A 6 21.31 10.93 8.92
CA ASN A 6 22.63 11.53 9.12
C ASN A 6 22.46 12.73 10.06
N THR A 7 23.37 12.88 10.99
CA THR A 7 23.49 14.10 11.80
C THR A 7 23.45 15.31 10.86
N PRO A 8 22.59 16.31 11.13
CA PRO A 8 22.55 17.51 10.32
C PRO A 8 23.93 18.14 10.30
N ASP A 9 24.37 18.57 9.13
CA ASP A 9 25.58 19.38 9.00
C ASP A 9 25.39 20.61 9.90
N PRO A 10 26.24 20.83 10.92
CA PRO A 10 26.06 21.95 11.84
C PRO A 10 26.09 23.30 11.16
N GLU A 11 26.61 23.38 9.93
CA GLU A 11 26.73 24.59 9.16
C GLU A 11 25.49 24.96 8.35
N LEU A 12 24.66 23.97 7.97
CA LEU A 12 23.47 24.17 7.17
C LEU A 12 22.31 23.36 7.73
N SER A 13 21.14 23.95 7.83
CA SER A 13 19.93 23.28 8.31
C SER A 13 18.72 23.62 7.45
N ILE A 14 17.73 22.73 7.46
CA ILE A 14 16.41 22.94 6.83
C ILE A 14 15.34 22.74 7.90
N LYS A 15 14.46 23.72 8.03
CA LYS A 15 13.24 23.60 8.82
C LYS A 15 12.05 23.58 7.88
N LEU A 16 11.28 22.48 7.90
CA LEU A 16 10.01 22.39 7.18
C LEU A 16 8.91 22.99 8.05
N GLU A 17 8.10 23.85 7.46
CA GLU A 17 6.89 24.35 8.05
C GLU A 17 5.75 23.38 7.75
N ASN A 18 5.20 22.77 8.78
CA ASN A 18 4.04 21.88 8.63
C ASN A 18 2.89 22.49 9.40
N PRO A 19 1.80 22.90 8.71
CA PRO A 19 0.60 23.40 9.37
C PRO A 19 -0.09 22.33 10.23
N ARG A 20 0.29 21.07 10.08
CA ARG A 20 -0.28 19.94 10.82
C ARG A 20 0.70 19.47 11.87
N HIS A 21 0.65 20.07 13.04
CA HIS A 21 1.44 19.64 14.19
C HIS A 21 1.12 18.20 14.58
N LEU A 22 2.01 17.31 14.22
CA LEU A 22 2.08 16.00 14.83
C LEU A 22 2.91 16.12 16.10
N SER A 23 2.50 15.40 17.15
CA SER A 23 3.25 15.27 18.41
C SER A 23 4.75 15.08 18.13
N SER A 24 5.57 15.70 18.95
CA SER A 24 7.03 15.69 18.85
C SER A 24 7.60 14.30 18.56
N GLY A 25 8.39 14.20 17.49
CA GLY A 25 9.09 12.97 17.11
C GLY A 25 8.61 12.30 15.80
N HIS A 26 7.53 12.75 15.20
CA HIS A 26 7.09 12.24 13.89
C HIS A 26 7.54 13.14 12.75
N LEU A 27 7.88 12.52 11.60
CA LEU A 27 8.19 13.26 10.39
C LEU A 27 6.96 14.03 9.89
N PRO A 28 7.17 15.23 9.30
CA PRO A 28 6.12 15.95 8.58
C PRO A 28 5.47 15.06 7.53
N ARG A 29 4.16 15.17 7.34
CA ARG A 29 3.39 14.40 6.37
C ARG A 29 2.85 15.30 5.29
N TYR A 30 3.01 14.86 4.06
CA TYR A 30 2.50 15.54 2.86
C TYR A 30 1.79 14.54 1.94
N ILE A 31 0.99 15.06 1.03
CA ILE A 31 0.35 14.29 -0.05
C ILE A 31 0.87 14.76 -1.42
N PRO A 32 0.75 13.94 -2.49
CA PRO A 32 1.06 14.37 -3.85
C PRO A 32 0.26 15.62 -4.25
N GLY A 33 0.93 16.60 -4.87
CA GLY A 33 0.36 17.87 -5.26
C GLY A 33 0.44 18.97 -4.18
N GLU A 34 0.85 18.65 -2.94
CA GLU A 34 1.07 19.65 -1.89
C GLU A 34 2.39 20.42 -2.08
N THR A 35 2.39 21.67 -1.64
CA THR A 35 3.60 22.52 -1.59
C THR A 35 4.23 22.43 -0.20
N ILE A 36 5.51 22.07 -0.17
CA ILE A 36 6.35 22.07 1.03
C ILE A 36 6.92 23.48 1.19
N ILE A 37 6.58 24.12 2.27
CA ILE A 37 7.13 25.42 2.66
C ILE A 37 8.17 25.18 3.74
N GLY A 38 9.27 25.92 3.69
CA GLY A 38 10.31 25.81 4.71
C GLY A 38 11.38 26.89 4.59
N VAL A 39 12.36 26.79 5.46
CA VAL A 39 13.47 27.74 5.54
C VAL A 39 14.80 26.99 5.57
N VAL A 40 15.70 27.33 4.71
CA VAL A 40 17.12 26.95 4.77
C VAL A 40 17.86 27.99 5.64
N ARG A 41 18.61 27.52 6.64
CA ARG A 41 19.36 28.42 7.55
C ARG A 41 20.82 28.00 7.62
N ARG A 42 21.69 28.99 7.55
CA ARG A 42 23.11 28.84 7.83
C ARG A 42 23.50 29.75 8.98
N THR A 43 24.24 29.22 9.95
CA THR A 43 24.67 29.94 11.16
C THR A 43 26.18 30.09 11.26
N THR A 44 26.94 29.44 10.36
CA THR A 44 28.40 29.55 10.34
C THR A 44 28.85 30.93 9.87
N PRO A 45 29.57 31.70 10.70
CA PRO A 45 30.10 32.99 10.33
C PRO A 45 31.09 32.87 9.17
N GLY A 46 31.20 33.92 8.36
CA GLY A 46 32.17 33.97 7.29
C GLY A 46 31.75 34.89 6.16
N ALA A 47 32.73 35.26 5.36
CA ALA A 47 32.53 36.05 4.14
C ALA A 47 33.10 35.28 2.95
N VAL A 48 32.33 35.16 1.89
CA VAL A 48 32.76 34.54 0.63
C VAL A 48 32.37 35.42 -0.54
N PRO A 49 33.20 35.55 -1.57
CA PRO A 49 32.95 36.45 -2.70
C PRO A 49 31.79 35.98 -3.57
N GLU A 50 31.49 34.70 -3.54
CA GLU A 50 30.41 34.14 -4.33
C GLU A 50 29.80 32.92 -3.61
N ALA A 51 28.49 32.92 -3.48
CA ALA A 51 27.74 31.79 -2.95
C ALA A 51 26.52 31.48 -3.82
N ARG A 52 26.08 30.21 -3.77
CA ARG A 52 24.86 29.76 -4.40
C ARG A 52 24.12 28.81 -3.45
N VAL A 53 22.85 29.08 -3.19
CA VAL A 53 21.97 28.20 -2.38
C VAL A 53 20.86 27.66 -3.26
N VAL A 54 20.70 26.37 -3.25
CA VAL A 54 19.64 25.67 -4.02
C VAL A 54 18.92 24.68 -3.14
N VAL A 55 17.63 24.51 -3.42
CA VAL A 55 16.79 23.48 -2.80
C VAL A 55 16.29 22.53 -3.88
N THR A 56 16.30 21.24 -3.57
CA THR A 56 15.82 20.19 -4.48
C THR A 56 14.98 19.19 -3.72
N LEU A 57 13.87 18.76 -4.30
CA LEU A 57 13.04 17.68 -3.79
C LEU A 57 13.54 16.33 -4.31
N HIS A 58 13.68 15.37 -3.43
CA HIS A 58 14.13 14.02 -3.76
C HIS A 58 13.13 12.95 -3.32
N GLY A 59 12.91 11.97 -4.19
CA GLY A 59 12.24 10.72 -3.88
C GLY A 59 13.13 9.54 -4.27
N LYS A 60 13.48 8.69 -3.34
CA LYS A 60 14.43 7.60 -3.53
C LYS A 60 13.81 6.25 -3.21
N CYS A 61 13.75 5.35 -4.22
CA CYS A 61 13.40 3.94 -4.04
C CYS A 61 14.68 3.12 -3.95
N THR A 62 14.93 2.48 -2.81
CA THR A 62 16.13 1.66 -2.59
C THR A 62 15.74 0.22 -2.30
N SER A 63 16.46 -0.72 -2.89
CA SER A 63 16.34 -2.14 -2.63
C SER A 63 17.71 -2.76 -2.39
N LYS A 64 17.80 -3.64 -1.39
CA LYS A 64 19.03 -4.38 -1.03
C LYS A 64 18.66 -5.82 -0.75
N ILE A 65 19.35 -6.74 -1.42
CA ILE A 65 19.23 -8.17 -1.20
C ILE A 65 20.60 -8.69 -0.83
N LYS A 66 20.71 -9.34 0.32
CA LYS A 66 21.92 -10.03 0.76
C LYS A 66 21.62 -11.52 0.81
N ILE A 67 22.49 -12.32 0.21
CA ILE A 67 22.39 -13.78 0.18
C ILE A 67 23.63 -14.34 0.84
N LYS A 68 23.44 -15.09 1.93
CA LYS A 68 24.54 -15.78 2.62
C LYS A 68 24.51 -17.26 2.24
N ARG A 69 25.60 -17.75 1.66
CA ARG A 69 25.81 -19.16 1.34
C ARG A 69 27.08 -19.66 2.00
N GLY A 70 26.93 -20.40 3.10
CA GLY A 70 28.07 -20.80 3.92
C GLY A 70 28.86 -19.59 4.43
N ASN A 71 30.14 -19.50 4.10
CA ASN A 71 31.00 -18.38 4.49
C ASN A 71 31.02 -17.21 3.49
N SER A 72 30.30 -17.33 2.35
CA SER A 72 30.21 -16.26 1.35
C SER A 72 28.97 -15.42 1.54
N GLU A 73 29.10 -14.09 1.41
CA GLU A 73 27.99 -13.13 1.38
C GLU A 73 28.03 -12.36 0.06
N SER A 74 26.91 -12.41 -0.67
CA SER A 74 26.70 -11.60 -1.87
C SER A 74 25.69 -10.49 -1.56
N ARG A 75 25.97 -9.28 -2.06
CA ARG A 75 25.13 -8.09 -1.85
C ARG A 75 24.73 -7.50 -3.19
N TYR A 76 23.45 -7.26 -3.36
CA TYR A 76 22.85 -6.64 -4.53
C TYR A 76 22.10 -5.41 -4.09
N GLU A 77 22.31 -4.29 -4.78
CA GLU A 77 21.66 -3.02 -4.42
C GLU A 77 21.20 -2.30 -5.68
N SER A 78 19.99 -1.74 -5.63
CA SER A 78 19.48 -0.86 -6.68
C SER A 78 18.82 0.35 -6.07
N SER A 79 18.99 1.49 -6.72
CA SER A 79 18.44 2.74 -6.27
C SER A 79 17.94 3.54 -7.47
N PHE A 80 16.70 4.03 -7.38
CA PHE A 80 16.04 4.83 -8.39
C PHE A 80 15.47 6.10 -7.79
N ASN A 81 15.46 7.18 -8.59
CA ASN A 81 14.63 8.32 -8.30
C ASN A 81 13.17 7.94 -8.61
N CYS A 82 12.26 8.08 -7.65
CA CYS A 82 10.84 7.83 -7.84
C CYS A 82 10.01 9.09 -8.08
N LEU A 83 10.65 10.25 -8.18
CA LEU A 83 10.10 11.45 -8.79
C LEU A 83 10.58 11.52 -10.24
N SER A 84 9.83 12.18 -11.10
CA SER A 84 10.24 12.45 -12.49
C SER A 84 11.62 13.12 -12.50
N ALA A 85 12.26 13.22 -13.67
CA ALA A 85 13.62 13.76 -13.89
C ALA A 85 14.06 14.78 -12.82
N PRO A 86 15.35 14.97 -12.55
CA PRO A 86 15.76 15.80 -11.44
C PRO A 86 14.95 17.08 -11.49
N MET A 87 14.10 17.26 -10.48
CA MET A 87 13.28 18.48 -10.37
C MET A 87 14.24 19.64 -10.46
N GLU A 88 13.90 20.63 -11.28
CA GLU A 88 14.73 21.81 -11.39
C GLU A 88 14.98 22.36 -9.98
N PRO A 89 16.25 22.56 -9.61
CA PRO A 89 16.56 23.08 -8.29
C PRO A 89 16.01 24.50 -8.16
N GLU A 90 15.27 24.76 -7.10
CA GLU A 90 14.86 26.10 -6.75
C GLU A 90 16.11 26.88 -6.27
N ILE A 91 16.44 27.97 -6.97
CA ILE A 91 17.59 28.80 -6.65
C ILE A 91 17.15 29.88 -5.67
N LEU A 92 17.59 29.78 -4.43
CA LEU A 92 17.23 30.71 -3.36
C LEU A 92 18.21 31.90 -3.28
N PHE A 93 19.44 31.65 -3.67
CA PHE A 93 20.50 32.67 -3.68
C PHE A 93 21.54 32.30 -4.75
N SER A 94 22.01 33.24 -5.53
CA SER A 94 22.87 32.96 -6.67
C SER A 94 23.89 34.06 -6.94
N ASN A 95 25.14 33.64 -7.08
CA ASN A 95 26.25 34.39 -7.64
C ASN A 95 26.48 35.80 -7.01
N ALA A 96 26.26 35.85 -5.70
CA ALA A 96 26.45 37.10 -4.93
C ALA A 96 27.37 36.87 -3.73
N PRO A 97 28.04 37.91 -3.23
CA PRO A 97 28.82 37.81 -2.01
C PRO A 97 27.93 37.44 -0.83
N LEU A 98 28.40 36.51 -0.01
CA LEU A 98 27.71 36.09 1.21
C LEU A 98 28.55 36.47 2.42
N HIS A 99 27.96 37.28 3.32
CA HIS A 99 28.56 37.63 4.59
C HIS A 99 27.62 37.32 5.74
N ILE A 100 28.10 36.49 6.68
CA ILE A 100 27.36 36.12 7.89
C ILE A 100 28.21 36.58 9.09
N PRO A 101 27.77 37.58 9.84
CA PRO A 101 28.46 38.06 11.04
C PRO A 101 28.52 37.00 12.13
N GLN A 102 29.44 37.15 13.06
CA GLN A 102 29.55 36.24 14.20
C GLN A 102 28.31 36.35 15.11
N GLY A 103 27.70 35.23 15.44
CA GLY A 103 26.48 35.16 16.27
C GLY A 103 25.17 35.35 15.50
N GLU A 104 25.24 35.64 14.21
CA GLU A 104 24.08 35.79 13.36
C GLU A 104 23.86 34.55 12.49
N GLY A 105 22.74 34.51 11.80
CA GLY A 105 22.41 33.47 10.82
C GLY A 105 21.70 34.06 9.62
N MET A 106 21.91 33.47 8.47
CA MET A 106 21.19 33.82 7.25
C MET A 106 20.17 32.76 6.90
N SER A 107 19.00 33.19 6.46
CA SER A 107 17.86 32.30 6.20
C SER A 107 17.28 32.60 4.82
N TRP A 108 16.91 31.52 4.11
CA TRP A 108 16.29 31.60 2.78
C TRP A 108 14.99 30.79 2.81
N PRO A 109 13.82 31.44 2.66
CA PRO A 109 12.55 30.74 2.53
C PRO A 109 12.47 30.02 1.17
N PHE A 110 11.72 28.90 1.12
CA PHE A 110 11.47 28.15 -0.11
C PHE A 110 10.07 27.56 -0.13
N ALA A 111 9.59 27.24 -1.35
CA ALA A 111 8.30 26.59 -1.56
C ALA A 111 8.40 25.61 -2.73
N VAL A 112 8.48 24.30 -2.44
CA VAL A 112 8.64 23.24 -3.45
C VAL A 112 7.39 22.38 -3.52
N THR A 113 6.79 22.26 -4.70
CA THR A 113 5.58 21.44 -4.90
C THR A 113 5.93 19.99 -5.20
N ILE A 114 5.29 19.07 -4.48
CA ILE A 114 5.38 17.63 -4.75
C ILE A 114 4.59 17.32 -6.02
N PRO A 115 5.17 16.66 -7.03
CA PRO A 115 4.42 16.31 -8.23
C PRO A 115 3.24 15.39 -7.89
N SER A 116 2.07 15.66 -8.46
CA SER A 116 0.90 14.79 -8.34
C SER A 116 1.04 13.53 -9.20
N VAL A 117 1.82 13.62 -10.27
CA VAL A 117 2.09 12.55 -11.24
C VAL A 117 3.59 12.58 -11.58
N VAL A 118 4.16 11.41 -11.75
CA VAL A 118 5.56 11.22 -12.16
C VAL A 118 5.63 10.42 -13.46
N GLU A 119 6.64 10.69 -14.27
CA GLU A 119 6.89 10.01 -15.54
C GLU A 119 8.02 8.99 -15.44
N ASP A 120 8.07 8.05 -16.39
CA ASP A 120 9.17 7.09 -16.50
C ASP A 120 10.43 7.74 -17.06
N VAL A 121 11.39 8.00 -16.17
CA VAL A 121 12.68 8.63 -16.51
C VAL A 121 13.84 7.64 -16.60
N ARG A 122 13.58 6.34 -16.61
CA ARG A 122 14.63 5.32 -16.67
C ARG A 122 15.39 5.37 -18.00
N ARG A 123 16.68 5.10 -17.91
CA ARG A 123 17.53 4.86 -19.08
C ARG A 123 17.18 3.54 -19.77
N ALA A 124 17.47 3.42 -21.05
CA ALA A 124 17.13 2.24 -21.85
C ALA A 124 17.75 0.93 -21.32
N ASP A 125 18.96 0.98 -20.74
CA ASP A 125 19.63 -0.14 -20.10
C ASP A 125 18.90 -0.62 -18.83
N GLN A 126 18.35 0.29 -18.04
CA GLN A 126 17.58 -0.02 -16.83
C GLN A 126 16.22 -0.64 -17.16
N ARG A 127 15.59 -0.26 -18.29
CA ARG A 127 14.28 -0.79 -18.71
C ARG A 127 14.30 -2.29 -18.99
N LYS A 128 15.45 -2.87 -19.32
CA LYS A 128 15.59 -4.32 -19.57
C LYS A 128 15.32 -5.19 -18.32
N HIS A 129 15.59 -4.66 -17.14
CA HIS A 129 15.52 -5.42 -15.88
C HIS A 129 14.33 -5.05 -14.99
N TYR A 130 13.75 -3.87 -15.20
CA TYR A 130 12.68 -3.36 -14.33
C TYR A 130 11.48 -2.91 -15.18
N THR A 131 10.31 -3.47 -14.87
CA THR A 131 9.07 -3.14 -15.58
C THR A 131 8.18 -2.27 -14.71
N LEU A 132 7.72 -1.14 -15.24
CA LEU A 132 6.66 -0.35 -14.61
C LEU A 132 5.27 -0.95 -14.85
N PRO A 133 4.28 -0.60 -14.03
CA PRO A 133 2.88 -0.80 -14.40
C PRO A 133 2.60 -0.09 -15.72
N GLY A 134 1.76 -0.68 -16.56
CA GLY A 134 1.44 -0.12 -17.89
C GLY A 134 0.96 1.33 -17.81
N GLY A 135 1.71 2.23 -18.42
CA GLY A 135 1.45 3.67 -18.48
C GLY A 135 2.76 4.47 -18.37
N SER A 136 2.79 5.62 -19.02
CA SER A 136 3.93 6.54 -18.96
C SER A 136 3.93 7.40 -17.69
N THR A 137 2.77 7.50 -17.03
CA THR A 137 2.58 8.36 -15.85
C THR A 137 1.93 7.58 -14.70
N PHE A 138 2.33 7.86 -13.47
CA PHE A 138 1.79 7.26 -12.25
C PHE A 138 1.95 8.21 -11.06
N PRO A 139 1.12 8.12 -10.01
CA PRO A 139 1.31 8.92 -8.80
C PRO A 139 2.61 8.47 -8.09
N PRO A 140 3.35 9.39 -7.45
CA PRO A 140 4.51 9.02 -6.66
C PRO A 140 4.08 8.03 -5.56
N PRO A 141 4.85 6.95 -5.32
CA PRO A 141 4.52 5.98 -4.29
C PRO A 141 4.56 6.62 -2.90
N GLY A 142 3.74 6.15 -1.97
CA GLY A 142 3.83 6.59 -0.57
C GLY A 142 5.15 6.17 0.07
N SER A 143 5.58 6.88 1.13
CA SER A 143 6.75 6.49 1.93
C SER A 143 6.59 5.09 2.47
N PHE A 144 7.65 4.29 2.37
CA PHE A 144 7.63 2.88 2.65
C PHE A 144 8.97 2.40 3.19
N ALA A 145 8.96 1.47 4.13
CA ALA A 145 10.16 0.76 4.55
C ALA A 145 9.80 -0.67 4.96
N MET A 146 10.62 -1.63 4.55
CA MET A 146 10.55 -3.01 4.99
C MET A 146 11.92 -3.61 5.24
N TYR A 147 11.94 -4.56 6.15
CA TYR A 147 13.05 -5.47 6.39
C TYR A 147 12.48 -6.88 6.57
N SER A 148 13.06 -7.84 5.88
CA SER A 148 12.76 -9.26 6.04
C SER A 148 14.05 -10.04 6.09
N GLU A 149 14.11 -11.05 6.93
CA GLU A 149 15.25 -11.94 7.07
C GLU A 149 14.76 -13.38 7.13
N SER A 150 15.28 -14.20 6.24
CA SER A 150 14.97 -15.63 6.16
C SER A 150 16.22 -16.43 6.53
N ILE A 151 16.55 -16.44 7.84
CA ILE A 151 17.76 -17.10 8.37
C ILE A 151 17.70 -18.60 8.17
N TRP A 152 16.52 -19.21 8.31
CA TRP A 152 16.35 -20.67 8.39
C TRP A 152 16.23 -21.37 7.05
N THR A 153 15.78 -20.66 5.99
CA THR A 153 15.49 -21.30 4.71
C THR A 153 16.49 -20.93 3.60
N THR A 154 16.83 -19.66 3.46
CA THR A 154 17.64 -19.18 2.32
C THR A 154 18.86 -18.37 2.73
N GLY A 155 19.01 -17.98 3.99
CA GLY A 155 20.06 -17.04 4.43
C GLY A 155 19.93 -15.66 3.76
N GLU A 156 18.72 -15.30 3.33
CA GLU A 156 18.45 -14.08 2.60
C GLU A 156 17.98 -12.95 3.53
N GLN A 157 18.58 -11.78 3.37
CA GLN A 157 18.13 -10.54 4.02
C GLN A 157 17.69 -9.56 2.94
N VAL A 158 16.46 -9.05 3.07
CA VAL A 158 15.86 -8.13 2.11
C VAL A 158 15.52 -6.81 2.81
N ARG A 159 15.93 -5.70 2.22
CA ARG A 159 15.55 -4.36 2.64
C ARG A 159 15.02 -3.58 1.44
N ALA A 160 13.94 -2.86 1.65
CA ALA A 160 13.41 -1.96 0.65
C ALA A 160 12.86 -0.70 1.31
N SER A 161 13.06 0.46 0.68
CA SER A 161 12.52 1.72 1.15
C SER A 161 12.11 2.62 -0.01
N VAL A 162 11.11 3.47 0.27
CA VAL A 162 10.73 4.64 -0.52
C VAL A 162 10.78 5.83 0.43
N GLU A 163 11.74 6.71 0.21
CA GLU A 163 12.07 7.81 1.08
C GLU A 163 11.98 9.13 0.33
N TYR A 164 11.46 10.15 1.02
CA TYR A 164 11.36 11.51 0.49
C TYR A 164 12.07 12.50 1.41
N TYR A 165 12.77 13.44 0.81
CA TYR A 165 13.43 14.51 1.55
C TYR A 165 13.62 15.75 0.67
N VAL A 166 13.62 16.91 1.31
CA VAL A 166 14.11 18.14 0.72
C VAL A 166 15.60 18.24 1.02
N GLN A 167 16.41 18.55 0.02
CA GLN A 167 17.84 18.75 0.17
C GLN A 167 18.19 20.21 -0.17
N ALA A 168 18.81 20.90 0.78
CA ALA A 168 19.49 22.17 0.52
C ALA A 168 20.96 21.90 0.22
N ARG A 169 21.50 22.64 -0.71
CA ARG A 169 22.92 22.64 -1.08
C ARG A 169 23.40 24.07 -1.16
N ILE A 170 24.46 24.36 -0.43
CA ILE A 170 25.17 25.64 -0.55
C ILE A 170 26.54 25.39 -1.17
N GLU A 171 26.85 26.14 -2.20
CA GLU A 171 28.14 26.17 -2.87
C GLU A 171 28.80 27.49 -2.54
N LEU A 172 30.03 27.44 -2.02
CA LEU A 172 30.81 28.59 -1.60
C LEU A 172 32.10 28.64 -2.42
N SER A 173 32.34 29.72 -3.10
CA SER A 173 33.57 29.93 -3.86
C SER A 173 34.54 30.79 -3.04
N HIS A 174 35.73 30.26 -2.76
CA HIS A 174 36.82 30.96 -2.08
C HIS A 174 37.97 31.12 -3.04
N VAL A 175 38.55 32.31 -3.08
CA VAL A 175 39.82 32.57 -3.82
C VAL A 175 40.98 32.49 -2.83
N HIS A 176 41.86 31.52 -3.02
CA HIS A 176 43.09 31.40 -2.23
C HIS A 176 44.29 31.35 -3.17
N ARG A 177 45.20 32.33 -3.07
CA ARG A 177 46.38 32.45 -3.91
C ARG A 177 46.08 32.41 -5.42
N GLY A 178 45.01 33.07 -5.86
CA GLY A 178 44.57 33.10 -7.26
C GLY A 178 43.88 31.83 -7.76
N ILE A 179 43.66 30.83 -6.89
CA ILE A 179 42.96 29.57 -7.24
C ILE A 179 41.56 29.62 -6.60
N THR A 180 40.52 29.50 -7.42
CA THR A 180 39.14 29.35 -6.93
C THR A 180 38.91 27.95 -6.39
N LYS A 181 38.65 27.82 -5.11
CA LYS A 181 38.22 26.58 -4.46
C LYS A 181 36.72 26.63 -4.17
N LYS A 182 36.01 25.55 -4.43
CA LYS A 182 34.60 25.43 -4.11
C LYS A 182 34.41 24.52 -2.90
N ALA A 183 33.69 24.98 -1.90
CA ALA A 183 33.20 24.19 -0.79
C ALA A 183 31.69 23.92 -0.98
N ILE A 184 31.24 22.72 -0.71
CA ILE A 184 29.84 22.31 -0.86
C ILE A 184 29.36 21.73 0.46
N HIS A 185 28.32 22.34 1.02
CA HIS A 185 27.63 21.82 2.20
C HIS A 185 26.21 21.41 1.81
N THR A 186 25.70 20.36 2.45
CA THR A 186 24.36 19.85 2.16
C THR A 186 23.61 19.54 3.45
N ALA A 187 22.34 19.86 3.48
CA ALA A 187 21.42 19.47 4.53
C ALA A 187 20.24 18.72 3.94
N LYS A 188 19.62 17.82 4.71
CA LYS A 188 18.45 17.05 4.30
C LYS A 188 17.36 17.14 5.37
N ALA A 189 16.15 17.43 4.94
CA ALA A 189 14.95 17.38 5.76
C ALA A 189 14.01 16.28 5.25
N PRO A 190 13.94 15.13 5.94
CA PRO A 190 13.08 14.04 5.54
C PRO A 190 11.62 14.34 5.86
N PHE A 191 10.71 13.74 5.07
CA PHE A 191 9.27 13.78 5.30
C PHE A 191 8.60 12.48 4.86
N GLN A 192 7.36 12.28 5.26
CA GLN A 192 6.52 11.17 4.82
C GLN A 192 5.58 11.63 3.71
N LEU A 193 5.58 10.93 2.59
CA LEU A 193 4.57 11.08 1.57
C LEU A 193 3.47 10.03 1.81
N ARG A 194 2.24 10.46 1.97
CA ARG A 194 1.06 9.59 2.11
C ARG A 194 0.24 9.67 0.84
N ASN A 195 0.04 8.53 0.18
CA ASN A 195 -0.96 8.46 -0.86
C ASN A 195 -2.35 8.44 -0.24
N VAL A 196 -3.21 9.32 -0.73
CA VAL A 196 -4.61 9.42 -0.33
C VAL A 196 -5.51 9.38 -1.56
N ASN A 197 -6.71 8.91 -1.40
CA ASN A 197 -7.74 9.06 -2.42
C ASN A 197 -8.39 10.44 -2.25
N ILE A 198 -8.22 11.31 -3.24
CA ILE A 198 -8.78 12.67 -3.22
C ILE A 198 -10.31 12.67 -3.42
N GLY A 199 -10.87 11.59 -4.00
CA GLY A 199 -12.30 11.42 -4.19
C GLY A 199 -13.02 10.90 -2.93
N PRO A 200 -14.35 10.82 -2.96
CA PRO A 200 -15.12 10.22 -1.89
C PRO A 200 -14.72 8.74 -1.68
N PRO A 201 -15.01 8.16 -0.50
CA PRO A 201 -14.82 6.73 -0.29
C PRO A 201 -15.53 5.92 -1.38
N ILE A 202 -14.87 4.83 -1.84
CA ILE A 202 -15.47 3.98 -2.86
C ILE A 202 -16.71 3.27 -2.30
N THR A 203 -17.75 3.18 -3.13
CA THR A 203 -18.95 2.36 -2.91
C THR A 203 -18.99 1.15 -3.84
N ASP A 204 -18.33 1.24 -5.00
CA ASP A 204 -18.14 0.11 -5.92
C ASP A 204 -16.86 -0.65 -5.59
N PHE A 205 -17.01 -1.79 -4.93
CA PHE A 205 -15.92 -2.70 -4.56
C PHE A 205 -15.52 -3.64 -5.71
N ARG A 206 -16.10 -3.50 -6.91
CA ARG A 206 -15.85 -4.35 -8.09
C ARG A 206 -15.96 -5.83 -7.74
N LEU A 207 -17.14 -6.24 -7.32
CA LEU A 207 -17.40 -7.59 -6.85
C LEU A 207 -17.09 -8.65 -7.91
N LYS A 208 -16.41 -9.72 -7.51
CA LYS A 208 -16.12 -10.88 -8.35
C LYS A 208 -16.76 -12.13 -7.77
N ARG A 209 -17.43 -12.91 -8.62
CA ARG A 209 -18.01 -14.21 -8.30
C ARG A 209 -16.95 -15.30 -8.46
N HIS A 210 -16.79 -16.09 -7.41
CA HIS A 210 -16.00 -17.31 -7.39
C HIS A 210 -16.93 -18.49 -7.18
N GLN A 211 -16.83 -19.49 -8.02
CA GLN A 211 -17.71 -20.66 -8.02
C GLN A 211 -16.91 -21.91 -7.76
N MET A 212 -17.28 -22.67 -6.73
CA MET A 212 -16.64 -23.92 -6.35
C MET A 212 -17.69 -25.03 -6.33
N THR A 213 -17.42 -26.11 -7.04
CA THR A 213 -18.30 -27.29 -7.04
C THR A 213 -17.88 -28.26 -5.95
N HIS A 214 -18.84 -28.78 -5.20
CA HIS A 214 -18.63 -29.78 -4.18
C HIS A 214 -19.70 -30.84 -4.25
N MET A 215 -19.34 -32.10 -3.90
CA MET A 215 -20.22 -33.24 -3.89
C MET A 215 -20.24 -33.86 -2.48
N ILE A 216 -21.44 -34.14 -1.99
CA ILE A 216 -21.67 -34.83 -0.74
C ILE A 216 -22.48 -36.07 -1.04
N ALA A 217 -22.07 -37.22 -0.48
CA ALA A 217 -22.78 -38.48 -0.58
C ALA A 217 -23.27 -38.91 0.81
N ALA A 218 -24.58 -38.93 1.00
CA ALA A 218 -25.18 -39.32 2.29
C ALA A 218 -26.61 -39.82 2.12
N TYR A 219 -26.99 -40.89 2.84
CA TYR A 219 -28.37 -41.34 2.86
C TYR A 219 -29.34 -40.35 3.47
N LYS A 220 -28.86 -39.53 4.42
CA LYS A 220 -29.64 -38.46 5.08
C LYS A 220 -30.07 -37.32 4.14
N LEU A 221 -29.59 -37.30 2.89
CA LEU A 221 -30.09 -36.40 1.86
C LEU A 221 -31.55 -36.72 1.46
N VAL A 222 -31.95 -37.95 1.66
CA VAL A 222 -33.35 -38.40 1.42
C VAL A 222 -34.17 -38.15 2.68
N PRO A 223 -35.29 -37.41 2.61
CA PRO A 223 -36.16 -37.17 3.75
C PRO A 223 -36.63 -38.50 4.41
N GLY A 224 -36.66 -38.49 5.76
CA GLY A 224 -37.09 -39.70 6.53
C GLY A 224 -36.00 -40.74 6.80
N MET A 225 -34.81 -40.60 6.21
CA MET A 225 -33.66 -41.49 6.47
C MET A 225 -32.82 -40.99 7.67
N GLY A 226 -33.38 -41.10 8.90
CA GLY A 226 -32.70 -40.63 10.12
C GLY A 226 -31.64 -41.60 10.64
N ASP A 227 -32.02 -42.87 10.86
CA ASP A 227 -31.16 -43.90 11.45
C ASP A 227 -30.62 -44.85 10.40
N LEU A 228 -29.31 -44.80 10.20
CA LEU A 228 -28.64 -45.65 9.21
C LEU A 228 -28.28 -47.01 9.80
N THR A 229 -28.57 -48.07 9.07
CA THR A 229 -28.08 -49.43 9.39
C THR A 229 -26.55 -49.47 9.25
N PHE A 230 -25.92 -50.48 9.88
CA PHE A 230 -24.46 -50.65 9.78
C PHE A 230 -23.99 -50.80 8.32
N GLY A 231 -24.74 -51.55 7.49
CA GLY A 231 -24.43 -51.70 6.07
C GLY A 231 -24.54 -50.40 5.28
N GLN A 232 -25.49 -49.50 5.61
CA GLN A 232 -25.61 -48.19 4.99
C GLN A 232 -24.46 -47.25 5.39
N LYS A 233 -24.05 -47.27 6.68
CA LYS A 233 -22.89 -46.51 7.15
C LYS A 233 -21.60 -46.93 6.41
N THR A 234 -21.38 -48.23 6.27
CA THR A 234 -20.25 -48.78 5.52
C THR A 234 -20.26 -48.33 4.06
N ARG A 235 -21.41 -48.44 3.36
CA ARG A 235 -21.55 -48.01 1.96
C ARG A 235 -21.33 -46.48 1.80
N GLN A 236 -21.81 -45.70 2.74
CA GLN A 236 -21.58 -44.23 2.75
C GLN A 236 -20.09 -43.89 2.90
N THR A 237 -19.38 -44.59 3.81
CA THR A 237 -17.94 -44.43 4.00
C THR A 237 -17.14 -44.72 2.72
N PHE A 238 -17.53 -45.75 1.98
CA PHE A 238 -16.89 -46.13 0.72
C PHE A 238 -17.47 -45.41 -0.51
N MET A 239 -18.37 -44.43 -0.33
CA MET A 239 -19.00 -43.64 -1.41
C MET A 239 -19.50 -44.49 -2.58
N THR A 240 -20.15 -45.63 -2.29
CA THR A 240 -20.67 -46.54 -3.33
C THR A 240 -21.71 -45.82 -4.21
N THR A 241 -21.94 -46.32 -5.42
CA THR A 241 -22.89 -45.71 -6.39
C THR A 241 -24.33 -45.72 -5.89
N SER A 242 -24.67 -46.55 -4.92
CA SER A 242 -26.01 -46.63 -4.30
C SER A 242 -26.31 -45.56 -3.25
N VAL A 243 -25.29 -44.73 -2.85
CA VAL A 243 -25.48 -43.65 -1.89
C VAL A 243 -25.98 -42.42 -2.62
N PRO A 244 -27.08 -41.79 -2.19
CA PRO A 244 -27.55 -40.54 -2.77
C PRO A 244 -26.47 -39.45 -2.72
N ARG A 245 -26.33 -38.69 -3.82
CA ARG A 245 -25.30 -37.68 -3.99
C ARG A 245 -25.94 -36.31 -4.29
N LEU A 246 -25.56 -35.30 -3.53
CA LEU A 246 -25.84 -33.90 -3.82
C LEU A 246 -24.57 -33.26 -4.37
N THR A 247 -24.64 -32.75 -5.58
CA THR A 247 -23.61 -31.88 -6.12
C THR A 247 -24.14 -30.46 -6.18
N PHE A 248 -23.43 -29.54 -5.57
CA PHE A 248 -23.81 -28.13 -5.55
C PHE A 248 -22.62 -27.24 -5.92
N LYS A 249 -22.94 -26.07 -6.44
CA LYS A 249 -21.99 -24.98 -6.68
C LYS A 249 -22.16 -23.95 -5.59
N LEU A 250 -21.12 -23.75 -4.77
CA LEU A 250 -21.06 -22.65 -3.82
C LEU A 250 -20.52 -21.43 -4.56
N ASN A 251 -21.30 -20.36 -4.59
CA ASN A 251 -20.91 -19.07 -5.13
C ASN A 251 -20.50 -18.16 -3.98
N VAL A 252 -19.30 -17.63 -4.06
CA VAL A 252 -18.77 -16.63 -3.13
C VAL A 252 -18.46 -15.37 -3.94
N ILE A 253 -19.15 -14.28 -3.63
CA ILE A 253 -18.98 -13.00 -4.31
C ILE A 253 -18.23 -12.06 -3.35
N LEU A 254 -17.05 -11.63 -3.77
CA LEU A 254 -16.09 -10.92 -2.94
C LEU A 254 -15.61 -9.63 -3.61
N PRO A 255 -15.16 -8.64 -2.83
CA PRO A 255 -14.56 -7.43 -3.38
C PRO A 255 -13.25 -7.77 -4.12
N HIS A 256 -13.07 -7.17 -5.30
CA HIS A 256 -11.79 -7.14 -5.99
C HIS A 256 -10.99 -5.89 -5.62
N THR A 257 -11.68 -4.84 -5.19
CA THR A 257 -11.09 -3.58 -4.77
C THR A 257 -11.47 -3.29 -3.33
N LEU A 258 -10.47 -3.05 -2.50
CA LEU A 258 -10.61 -2.64 -1.11
C LEU A 258 -10.02 -1.24 -0.95
N GLN A 259 -10.53 -0.43 -0.04
CA GLN A 259 -9.96 0.87 0.29
C GLN A 259 -9.63 0.92 1.78
N ILE A 260 -8.42 1.34 2.10
CA ILE A 260 -7.96 1.49 3.49
C ILE A 260 -8.82 2.55 4.19
N GLU A 261 -9.17 2.32 5.46
CA GLU A 261 -9.97 3.26 6.26
C GLU A 261 -11.33 3.62 5.63
N ASN A 262 -11.90 2.74 4.79
CA ASN A 262 -13.25 2.90 4.28
C ASN A 262 -14.26 2.40 5.32
N GLU A 263 -15.14 3.29 5.77
CA GLU A 263 -16.15 2.99 6.77
C GLU A 263 -17.41 2.33 6.19
N SER A 264 -17.55 2.29 4.88
CA SER A 264 -18.68 1.63 4.23
C SER A 264 -18.62 0.11 4.45
N PRO A 265 -19.74 -0.54 4.78
CA PRO A 265 -19.79 -1.99 4.85
C PRO A 265 -19.41 -2.64 3.53
N ILE A 266 -18.50 -3.60 3.56
CA ILE A 266 -18.00 -4.28 2.38
C ILE A 266 -18.86 -5.52 2.14
N PRO A 267 -19.59 -5.62 1.02
CA PRO A 267 -20.48 -6.75 0.76
C PRO A 267 -19.70 -8.03 0.47
N ILE A 268 -20.17 -9.14 1.06
CA ILE A 268 -19.71 -10.50 0.80
C ILE A 268 -20.97 -11.34 0.68
N TYR A 269 -21.22 -11.90 -0.51
CA TYR A 269 -22.41 -12.71 -0.72
C TYR A 269 -22.05 -14.18 -0.86
N LEU A 270 -22.87 -15.02 -0.21
CA LEU A 270 -22.85 -16.46 -0.37
C LEU A 270 -24.18 -16.92 -0.99
N SER A 271 -24.13 -17.84 -1.93
CA SER A 271 -25.29 -18.56 -2.44
C SER A 271 -24.89 -19.98 -2.89
N ALA A 272 -25.84 -20.86 -2.99
CA ALA A 272 -25.62 -22.22 -3.44
C ALA A 272 -26.63 -22.62 -4.52
N GLU A 273 -26.17 -23.37 -5.52
CA GLU A 273 -26.96 -23.84 -6.64
C GLU A 273 -26.75 -25.34 -6.83
N PRO A 274 -27.82 -26.14 -7.11
CA PRO A 274 -27.67 -27.55 -7.42
C PRO A 274 -27.04 -27.75 -8.80
N VAL A 275 -26.28 -28.84 -8.94
CA VAL A 275 -25.81 -29.34 -10.24
C VAL A 275 -26.63 -30.61 -10.59
N THR A 276 -27.71 -30.40 -11.32
CA THR A 276 -28.71 -31.46 -11.60
C THR A 276 -28.08 -32.68 -12.27
N GLY A 277 -27.19 -32.50 -13.26
CA GLY A 277 -26.56 -33.60 -13.99
C GLY A 277 -25.66 -34.53 -13.18
N SER A 278 -25.30 -34.17 -11.95
CA SER A 278 -24.46 -34.96 -11.03
C SER A 278 -25.07 -35.15 -9.64
N THR A 279 -26.31 -34.71 -9.46
CA THR A 279 -27.11 -34.95 -8.27
C THR A 279 -28.00 -36.18 -8.54
N THR A 280 -28.23 -37.07 -7.56
CA THR A 280 -29.08 -38.26 -7.71
C THR A 280 -30.53 -37.84 -7.85
N GLU A 281 -31.26 -38.43 -8.79
CA GLU A 281 -32.67 -38.12 -9.12
C GLU A 281 -33.60 -38.08 -7.92
N ILE A 282 -33.47 -39.04 -7.00
CA ILE A 282 -34.34 -39.14 -5.82
C ILE A 282 -34.33 -37.91 -4.91
N ILE A 283 -33.35 -37.04 -5.06
CA ILE A 283 -33.23 -35.79 -4.27
C ILE A 283 -33.29 -34.52 -5.15
N HIS A 284 -33.61 -34.66 -6.45
CA HIS A 284 -33.69 -33.51 -7.36
C HIS A 284 -34.70 -32.47 -6.88
N ASP A 285 -35.85 -32.91 -6.34
CA ASP A 285 -36.95 -32.03 -5.89
C ASP A 285 -36.92 -31.78 -4.38
N VAL A 286 -35.85 -32.19 -3.70
CA VAL A 286 -35.73 -32.06 -2.24
C VAL A 286 -34.85 -30.85 -1.91
N PRO A 287 -35.38 -29.77 -1.28
CA PRO A 287 -34.57 -28.67 -0.80
C PRO A 287 -33.52 -29.15 0.21
N GLN A 288 -32.28 -28.75 -0.01
CA GLN A 288 -31.18 -29.08 0.88
C GLN A 288 -30.64 -27.84 1.58
N THR A 289 -30.39 -27.95 2.88
CA THR A 289 -29.84 -26.84 3.67
C THR A 289 -28.35 -27.03 3.89
N ILE A 290 -27.57 -26.03 3.51
CA ILE A 290 -26.14 -25.90 3.80
C ILE A 290 -26.00 -25.01 5.01
N VAL A 291 -25.45 -25.51 6.09
CA VAL A 291 -25.16 -24.73 7.29
C VAL A 291 -23.70 -24.29 7.26
N ILE A 292 -23.45 -23.00 7.21
CA ILE A 292 -22.09 -22.42 7.24
C ILE A 292 -21.64 -22.37 8.69
N LYS A 293 -20.54 -23.04 9.01
CA LYS A 293 -19.97 -23.11 10.36
C LYS A 293 -18.81 -22.15 10.57
N SER A 294 -18.01 -21.91 9.52
CA SER A 294 -16.99 -20.88 9.55
C SER A 294 -16.81 -20.22 8.19
N PHE A 295 -16.42 -18.96 8.24
CA PHE A 295 -15.96 -18.19 7.09
C PHE A 295 -14.71 -17.42 7.52
N MET A 296 -13.65 -17.56 6.76
CA MET A 296 -12.39 -16.85 6.99
C MET A 296 -12.03 -16.05 5.76
N LEU A 297 -11.60 -14.80 5.98
CA LEU A 297 -11.07 -13.94 4.93
C LEU A 297 -9.70 -13.42 5.33
N ARG A 298 -8.68 -13.70 4.51
CA ARG A 298 -7.30 -13.26 4.71
C ARG A 298 -6.84 -12.37 3.56
N LEU A 299 -6.21 -11.28 3.90
CA LEU A 299 -5.48 -10.45 2.94
C LEU A 299 -4.01 -10.86 2.97
N LYS A 300 -3.55 -11.55 1.93
CA LYS A 300 -2.15 -11.94 1.74
C LYS A 300 -1.43 -10.81 1.01
N GLN A 301 -0.53 -10.14 1.72
CA GLN A 301 0.30 -9.07 1.21
C GLN A 301 1.58 -9.68 0.64
N GLN A 302 1.94 -9.31 -0.58
CA GLN A 302 3.18 -9.71 -1.21
C GLN A 302 4.01 -8.47 -1.55
N THR A 303 5.25 -8.44 -1.12
CA THR A 303 6.21 -7.39 -1.48
C THR A 303 7.29 -8.00 -2.36
N LEU A 304 7.30 -7.58 -3.61
CA LEU A 304 8.39 -7.87 -4.56
C LEU A 304 9.49 -6.84 -4.36
N VAL A 305 10.70 -7.30 -4.16
CA VAL A 305 11.92 -6.48 -4.09
C VAL A 305 12.88 -6.98 -5.14
N GLN A 306 13.37 -6.09 -5.98
CA GLN A 306 14.32 -6.39 -7.04
C GLN A 306 15.58 -5.54 -6.86
N ALA A 307 16.75 -6.19 -6.87
CA ALA A 307 18.05 -5.56 -6.81
C ALA A 307 18.94 -6.17 -7.87
N GLU A 308 19.36 -5.37 -8.87
CA GLU A 308 20.08 -5.83 -10.05
C GLU A 308 19.32 -6.97 -10.77
N LYS A 309 19.91 -8.16 -10.85
CA LYS A 309 19.33 -9.37 -11.48
C LYS A 309 18.59 -10.26 -10.49
N HIS A 310 18.61 -9.90 -9.21
CA HIS A 310 18.00 -10.70 -8.15
C HIS A 310 16.64 -10.13 -7.73
N SER A 311 15.71 -11.03 -7.46
CA SER A 311 14.38 -10.68 -6.95
C SER A 311 14.04 -11.55 -5.77
N SER A 312 13.37 -10.96 -4.79
CA SER A 312 12.84 -11.64 -3.62
C SER A 312 11.38 -11.24 -3.41
N VAL A 313 10.57 -12.19 -2.96
CA VAL A 313 9.17 -11.97 -2.63
C VAL A 313 8.96 -12.32 -1.17
N THR A 314 8.54 -11.34 -0.37
CA THR A 314 8.10 -11.57 0.99
C THR A 314 6.59 -11.59 1.07
N SER A 315 6.03 -12.50 1.85
CA SER A 315 4.58 -12.64 2.01
C SER A 315 4.19 -12.57 3.48
N GLU A 316 3.19 -11.77 3.75
CA GLU A 316 2.55 -11.64 5.07
C GLU A 316 1.04 -11.80 4.91
N ALA A 317 0.36 -12.30 5.93
CA ALA A 317 -1.09 -12.46 5.89
C ALA A 317 -1.75 -11.74 7.07
N VAL A 318 -2.81 -11.00 6.77
CA VAL A 318 -3.64 -10.30 7.74
C VAL A 318 -5.04 -10.92 7.71
N ASN A 319 -5.52 -11.37 8.84
CA ASN A 319 -6.90 -11.84 8.95
C ASN A 319 -7.84 -10.62 8.94
N LEU A 320 -8.69 -10.55 7.92
CA LEU A 320 -9.75 -9.54 7.83
C LEU A 320 -11.01 -10.03 8.56
N ILE A 321 -11.40 -11.29 8.34
CA ILE A 321 -12.48 -11.97 9.04
C ILE A 321 -11.89 -13.26 9.61
N PRO A 322 -11.84 -13.42 10.94
CA PRO A 322 -11.36 -14.65 11.56
C PRO A 322 -12.38 -15.79 11.39
N ASN A 323 -11.92 -17.04 11.42
CA ASN A 323 -12.77 -18.21 11.28
C ASN A 323 -13.85 -18.36 12.39
N THR A 324 -13.64 -17.69 13.52
CA THR A 324 -14.58 -17.65 14.65
C THR A 324 -15.75 -16.66 14.47
N ALA A 325 -15.67 -15.79 13.44
CA ALA A 325 -16.65 -14.71 13.27
C ALA A 325 -18.10 -15.21 13.10
N ILE A 326 -18.33 -16.31 12.37
CA ILE A 326 -19.67 -16.92 12.21
C ILE A 326 -20.21 -17.38 13.56
N GLY A 327 -19.39 -18.05 14.36
CA GLY A 327 -19.80 -18.51 15.70
C GLY A 327 -20.16 -17.35 16.63
N ALA A 328 -19.51 -16.19 16.49
CA ALA A 328 -19.78 -14.99 17.28
C ALA A 328 -21.12 -14.31 16.95
N LEU A 329 -21.75 -14.62 15.79
CA LEU A 329 -23.05 -14.06 15.42
C LEU A 329 -24.20 -14.54 16.33
N GLY A 330 -24.03 -15.63 17.08
CA GLY A 330 -25.07 -16.21 17.92
C GLY A 330 -26.29 -16.76 17.15
N ARG A 331 -26.23 -16.78 15.82
CA ARG A 331 -27.27 -17.32 14.92
C ARG A 331 -26.66 -18.17 13.82
N GLU A 332 -27.45 -19.12 13.32
CA GLU A 332 -27.01 -19.98 12.23
C GLU A 332 -27.07 -19.25 10.90
N VAL A 333 -26.03 -19.39 10.12
CA VAL A 333 -25.97 -18.93 8.72
C VAL A 333 -26.23 -20.13 7.83
N SER A 334 -27.32 -20.11 7.08
CA SER A 334 -27.72 -21.21 6.21
C SER A 334 -28.00 -20.73 4.79
N LEU A 335 -27.71 -21.61 3.82
CA LEU A 335 -28.03 -21.46 2.41
C LEU A 335 -28.95 -22.59 2.00
N THR A 336 -29.99 -22.30 1.24
CA THR A 336 -30.89 -23.32 0.70
C THR A 336 -30.51 -23.60 -0.74
N VAL A 337 -30.22 -24.87 -1.04
CA VAL A 337 -30.09 -25.38 -2.40
C VAL A 337 -31.47 -25.78 -2.86
N MET A 338 -32.13 -24.90 -3.61
CA MET A 338 -33.47 -25.15 -4.15
C MET A 338 -33.42 -26.00 -5.41
N PRO A 339 -34.38 -26.92 -5.58
CA PRO A 339 -34.58 -27.61 -6.86
C PRO A 339 -34.78 -26.57 -7.99
N ARG A 340 -34.20 -26.82 -9.16
CA ARG A 340 -34.53 -26.05 -10.34
C ARG A 340 -35.77 -26.59 -10.99
N THR A 341 -36.91 -26.01 -10.73
CA THR A 341 -38.12 -26.22 -11.55
C THR A 341 -37.86 -25.63 -12.95
N SER A 342 -38.10 -26.43 -13.99
CA SER A 342 -37.94 -26.05 -15.38
C SER A 342 -38.81 -24.82 -15.68
N GLY A 343 -38.15 -23.68 -15.97
CA GLY A 343 -38.80 -22.45 -16.41
C GLY A 343 -38.65 -21.22 -15.51
N GLN A 344 -38.15 -21.38 -14.27
CA GLN A 344 -37.87 -20.22 -13.41
C GLN A 344 -36.38 -19.95 -13.34
N SER A 345 -35.96 -18.84 -13.94
CA SER A 345 -34.60 -18.26 -13.80
C SER A 345 -34.53 -17.38 -12.55
N GLU A 346 -35.00 -17.90 -11.41
CA GLU A 346 -34.80 -17.15 -10.15
C GLU A 346 -33.34 -17.27 -9.73
N GLU A 347 -32.73 -16.12 -9.48
CA GLU A 347 -31.41 -16.09 -8.86
C GLU A 347 -31.46 -16.76 -7.48
N PRO A 348 -30.49 -17.62 -7.14
CA PRO A 348 -30.48 -18.29 -5.84
C PRO A 348 -30.42 -17.26 -4.71
N ALA A 349 -31.16 -17.52 -3.64
CA ALA A 349 -31.16 -16.65 -2.47
C ALA A 349 -29.73 -16.42 -1.99
N ARG A 350 -29.37 -15.15 -1.83
CA ARG A 350 -28.05 -14.73 -1.41
C ARG A 350 -28.05 -14.28 0.05
N VAL A 351 -27.06 -14.71 0.79
CA VAL A 351 -26.80 -14.22 2.15
C VAL A 351 -25.69 -13.17 2.08
N ASN A 352 -25.96 -11.96 2.59
CA ASN A 352 -24.95 -10.92 2.71
C ASN A 352 -24.17 -11.07 4.03
N LEU A 353 -23.10 -11.86 3.97
CA LEU A 353 -22.26 -12.13 5.12
C LEU A 353 -21.46 -10.89 5.57
N GLY A 354 -21.07 -10.02 4.62
CA GLY A 354 -20.36 -8.78 4.91
C GLY A 354 -21.16 -7.84 5.80
N GLU A 355 -22.46 -7.70 5.53
CA GLU A 355 -23.37 -6.92 6.35
C GLU A 355 -23.64 -7.57 7.71
N MET A 356 -23.86 -8.90 7.72
CA MET A 356 -24.08 -9.64 8.97
C MET A 356 -22.91 -9.53 9.95
N LEU A 357 -21.67 -9.41 9.44
CA LEU A 357 -20.44 -9.30 10.22
C LEU A 357 -19.98 -7.85 10.40
N ASP A 358 -20.72 -6.85 9.93
CA ASP A 358 -20.29 -5.43 9.85
C ASP A 358 -18.86 -5.30 9.33
N PHE A 359 -18.58 -6.01 8.24
CA PHE A 359 -17.23 -6.07 7.70
C PHE A 359 -16.83 -4.76 7.03
N ARG A 360 -15.82 -4.09 7.58
CA ARG A 360 -15.27 -2.82 7.10
C ARG A 360 -13.75 -2.87 7.09
N MET A 361 -13.13 -2.05 6.23
CA MET A 361 -11.67 -2.01 6.11
C MET A 361 -11.04 -1.01 7.09
N ARG A 362 -11.15 -1.29 8.40
CA ARG A 362 -10.63 -0.43 9.49
C ARG A 362 -9.15 -0.70 9.84
N LYS A 363 -8.41 -1.48 9.05
CA LYS A 363 -7.02 -1.87 9.37
C LYS A 363 -6.06 -0.71 9.18
N HIS A 364 -5.55 -0.20 10.29
CA HIS A 364 -4.44 0.77 10.30
C HIS A 364 -3.11 0.09 9.91
N GLY A 365 -2.21 0.85 9.29
CA GLY A 365 -0.87 0.38 8.95
C GLY A 365 -0.75 -0.41 7.65
N LEU A 366 -1.85 -0.68 6.96
CA LEU A 366 -1.80 -1.21 5.60
C LEU A 366 -1.29 -0.15 4.63
N GLN A 367 -0.49 -0.58 3.68
CA GLN A 367 -0.06 0.28 2.56
C GLN A 367 -0.93 -0.04 1.34
N PRO A 368 -1.27 0.92 0.48
CA PRO A 368 -2.00 0.63 -0.75
C PRO A 368 -1.16 -0.25 -1.71
N THR A 369 -1.82 -0.83 -2.70
CA THR A 369 -1.14 -1.46 -3.83
C THR A 369 -0.31 -0.42 -4.56
N PHE A 370 0.99 -0.67 -4.71
CA PHE A 370 1.89 0.19 -5.48
C PHE A 370 2.94 -0.64 -6.21
N LYS A 371 3.56 -0.03 -7.23
CA LYS A 371 4.72 -0.58 -7.91
C LYS A 371 5.64 0.56 -8.30
N THR A 372 6.90 0.44 -7.90
CA THR A 372 8.01 1.27 -8.35
C THR A 372 8.90 0.44 -9.29
N TYR A 373 10.05 0.96 -9.66
CA TYR A 373 11.01 0.24 -10.51
C TYR A 373 11.53 -1.04 -9.85
N ASN A 374 11.83 -0.99 -8.56
CA ASN A 374 12.51 -2.05 -7.83
C ASN A 374 11.73 -2.56 -6.61
N VAL A 375 10.60 -1.97 -6.28
CA VAL A 375 9.74 -2.38 -5.17
C VAL A 375 8.29 -2.37 -5.62
N GLY A 376 7.56 -3.44 -5.32
CA GLY A 376 6.14 -3.51 -5.60
C GLY A 376 5.39 -4.18 -4.45
N ARG A 377 4.18 -3.72 -4.17
CA ARG A 377 3.27 -4.33 -3.21
C ARG A 377 1.96 -4.70 -3.88
N THR A 378 1.62 -5.97 -3.79
CA THR A 378 0.39 -6.54 -4.31
C THR A 378 -0.35 -7.30 -3.23
N TYR A 379 -1.62 -7.55 -3.45
CA TYR A 379 -2.47 -8.25 -2.50
C TYR A 379 -3.25 -9.36 -3.17
N ASN A 380 -3.42 -10.45 -2.42
CA ASN A 380 -4.32 -11.53 -2.76
C ASN A 380 -5.33 -11.71 -1.62
N LEU A 381 -6.59 -11.84 -1.96
CA LEU A 381 -7.66 -12.11 -1.03
C LEU A 381 -7.92 -13.61 -1.03
N ALA A 382 -7.67 -14.27 0.09
CA ALA A 382 -7.90 -15.70 0.28
C ALA A 382 -9.09 -15.89 1.21
N TRP A 383 -10.05 -16.69 0.77
CA TRP A 383 -11.21 -17.06 1.57
C TRP A 383 -11.30 -18.57 1.78
N GLU A 384 -11.93 -18.95 2.86
CA GLU A 384 -12.20 -20.33 3.23
C GLU A 384 -13.58 -20.41 3.89
N VAL A 385 -14.38 -21.37 3.45
CA VAL A 385 -15.72 -21.68 3.99
C VAL A 385 -15.72 -23.11 4.48
N GLU A 386 -16.15 -23.32 5.71
CA GLU A 386 -16.48 -24.63 6.23
C GLU A 386 -17.98 -24.71 6.54
N GLY A 387 -18.61 -25.79 6.13
CA GLY A 387 -20.03 -25.99 6.34
C GLY A 387 -20.40 -27.45 6.52
N ARG A 388 -21.71 -27.66 6.66
CA ARG A 388 -22.31 -29.00 6.76
C ARG A 388 -23.59 -29.08 5.93
N VAL A 389 -23.81 -30.23 5.34
CA VAL A 389 -25.08 -30.62 4.72
C VAL A 389 -25.46 -31.95 5.31
N VAL A 390 -26.66 -32.08 5.89
CA VAL A 390 -27.16 -33.25 6.58
C VAL A 390 -26.17 -33.91 7.55
N GLY A 391 -25.30 -33.11 8.16
CA GLY A 391 -24.24 -33.52 9.09
C GLY A 391 -22.87 -33.76 8.48
N GLU A 392 -22.78 -34.01 7.17
CA GLU A 392 -21.50 -34.17 6.45
C GLU A 392 -20.77 -32.83 6.32
N LYS A 393 -19.48 -32.85 6.60
CA LYS A 393 -18.64 -31.62 6.59
C LYS A 393 -18.05 -31.42 5.20
N PHE A 394 -17.90 -30.13 4.83
CA PHE A 394 -17.11 -29.74 3.69
C PHE A 394 -16.25 -28.52 4.00
N LYS A 395 -15.21 -28.34 3.20
CA LYS A 395 -14.30 -27.20 3.26
C LYS A 395 -13.93 -26.77 1.85
N LEU A 396 -14.15 -25.51 1.53
CA LEU A 396 -13.86 -24.91 0.23
C LEU A 396 -13.10 -23.61 0.43
N GLY A 397 -12.23 -23.27 -0.50
CA GLY A 397 -11.48 -22.03 -0.44
C GLY A 397 -10.81 -21.68 -1.76
N TYR A 398 -10.55 -20.40 -1.94
CA TYR A 398 -9.89 -19.88 -3.14
C TYR A 398 -9.08 -18.62 -2.80
N THR A 399 -8.16 -18.28 -3.69
CA THR A 399 -7.35 -17.07 -3.57
C THR A 399 -7.38 -16.33 -4.90
N HIS A 400 -7.66 -15.03 -4.86
CA HIS A 400 -7.63 -14.17 -6.04
C HIS A 400 -6.90 -12.88 -5.75
N GLN A 401 -6.40 -12.23 -6.81
CA GLN A 401 -5.74 -10.94 -6.69
C GLN A 401 -6.77 -9.86 -6.32
N ALA A 402 -6.40 -9.00 -5.38
CA ALA A 402 -7.18 -7.84 -4.98
C ALA A 402 -6.35 -6.56 -5.11
N LYS A 403 -7.01 -5.44 -5.38
CA LYS A 403 -6.41 -4.10 -5.36
C LYS A 403 -6.75 -3.40 -4.06
N VAL A 404 -5.75 -2.92 -3.34
CA VAL A 404 -5.92 -2.11 -2.13
C VAL A 404 -5.64 -0.67 -2.50
N LEU A 405 -6.65 0.18 -2.41
CA LEU A 405 -6.56 1.62 -2.66
C LEU A 405 -6.13 2.36 -1.40
N PRO A 406 -5.51 3.55 -1.54
CA PRO A 406 -5.26 4.42 -0.42
C PRO A 406 -6.55 4.85 0.27
N GLY A 407 -6.44 5.19 1.54
CA GLY A 407 -7.55 5.72 2.33
C GLY A 407 -8.08 7.05 1.79
N PRO A 408 -9.27 7.47 2.23
CA PRO A 408 -9.81 8.77 1.87
C PRO A 408 -8.88 9.90 2.34
N SER A 409 -8.94 11.02 1.64
CA SER A 409 -8.20 12.21 2.06
C SER A 409 -8.82 12.74 3.35
N PRO A 410 -8.03 13.11 4.36
CA PRO A 410 -8.54 13.79 5.54
C PRO A 410 -9.15 15.18 5.23
N TYR A 411 -8.98 15.65 3.99
CA TYR A 411 -9.56 16.92 3.51
C TYR A 411 -10.99 16.82 3.00
N ASN A 412 -11.56 15.60 2.92
CA ASN A 412 -12.94 15.41 2.48
C ASN A 412 -13.95 15.54 3.64
N GLU A 413 -13.50 15.88 4.84
CA GLU A 413 -14.41 16.32 5.90
C GLU A 413 -14.96 17.70 5.51
N PRO A 414 -16.29 17.92 5.58
CA PRO A 414 -16.94 19.15 5.10
C PRO A 414 -16.50 20.44 5.81
N ASP A 415 -15.79 20.34 6.92
CA ASP A 415 -15.26 21.49 7.68
C ASP A 415 -13.87 21.98 7.24
N PHE A 416 -13.25 21.33 6.25
CA PHE A 416 -11.99 21.81 5.68
C PHE A 416 -12.25 22.60 4.39
N GLU A 417 -12.69 23.86 4.53
CA GLU A 417 -12.44 24.85 3.50
C GLU A 417 -10.92 24.82 3.20
N ARG A 418 -10.56 24.41 1.99
CA ARG A 418 -9.19 24.61 1.51
C ARG A 418 -8.90 26.09 1.70
N PRO A 419 -7.91 26.48 2.51
CA PRO A 419 -7.42 27.82 2.37
C PRO A 419 -7.00 27.94 0.90
N ALA A 420 -7.71 28.75 0.13
CA ALA A 420 -7.28 29.11 -1.20
C ALA A 420 -5.79 29.43 -1.09
N PRO A 421 -4.93 28.95 -2.03
CA PRO A 421 -3.57 29.41 -2.06
C PRO A 421 -3.67 30.93 -2.20
N ARG A 422 -3.51 31.63 -1.08
CA ARG A 422 -3.33 33.07 -1.15
C ARG A 422 -2.08 33.27 -1.97
N PRO A 423 -2.15 34.00 -3.08
CA PRO A 423 -0.97 34.63 -3.61
C PRO A 423 -0.65 35.80 -2.65
N GLU A 424 -0.25 35.47 -1.43
CA GLU A 424 0.46 36.49 -0.64
C GLU A 424 1.74 36.74 -1.40
N ALA A 425 1.79 37.94 -1.95
CA ALA A 425 2.98 38.52 -2.52
C ALA A 425 4.16 38.07 -1.66
N LEU A 426 5.16 37.49 -2.30
CA LEU A 426 6.49 37.36 -1.71
C LEU A 426 6.77 38.66 -0.98
N PRO A 427 7.19 38.65 0.30
CA PRO A 427 7.50 39.87 1.01
C PRO A 427 8.38 40.70 0.11
N GLU A 428 7.90 41.92 -0.22
CA GLU A 428 8.71 42.91 -0.94
C GLU A 428 10.06 42.90 -0.27
N TYR A 429 11.06 42.45 -1.02
CA TYR A 429 12.43 42.65 -0.59
C TYR A 429 12.59 44.14 -0.36
N LEU A 430 12.74 44.55 0.89
CA LEU A 430 13.30 45.88 1.20
C LEU A 430 14.55 46.00 0.35
N GLU A 431 14.45 46.77 -0.73
CA GLU A 431 15.63 47.25 -1.45
C GLU A 431 16.53 47.90 -0.40
N LEU A 432 17.57 47.18 0.02
CA LEU A 432 18.67 47.75 0.73
C LEU A 432 19.36 48.72 -0.22
N SER A 433 18.80 49.91 -0.35
CA SER A 433 19.41 51.06 -1.02
C SER A 433 20.46 51.66 -0.09
N GLU A 434 21.48 50.91 0.26
CA GLU A 434 22.75 51.48 0.73
C GLU A 434 23.89 50.72 0.06
N ALA A 435 24.56 51.38 -0.86
CA ALA A 435 25.78 50.89 -1.45
C ALA A 435 26.80 50.58 -0.34
N PRO A 436 27.52 49.44 -0.43
CA PRO A 436 28.54 49.12 0.56
C PRO A 436 29.61 50.23 0.58
N PRO A 437 30.13 50.62 1.78
CA PRO A 437 31.14 51.64 1.89
C PRO A 437 32.37 51.26 1.04
N ALA A 438 32.83 52.23 0.25
CA ALA A 438 34.04 52.11 -0.55
C ALA A 438 35.24 51.83 0.36
N TYR A 439 35.86 50.67 0.20
CA TYR A 439 37.15 50.39 0.82
C TYR A 439 38.22 51.28 0.20
N SER A 440 38.74 52.22 0.96
CA SER A 440 39.97 52.92 0.62
C SER A 440 41.16 51.97 0.72
N ALA A 441 42.05 52.06 -0.26
CA ALA A 441 43.25 51.26 -0.46
C ALA A 441 44.28 51.38 0.68
#